data_98dcd43b4561b0e7767616b5649c4395
#
_entry.id   98dcd43b4561b0e7767616b5649c4395
#
_cell.length_a   1.000
_cell.length_b   1.000
_cell.length_c   1.000
_cell.angle_alpha   90.00
_cell.angle_beta   90.00
_cell.angle_gamma   90.00
#
_symmetry.space_group_name_H-M   'P 1'
#
loop_
_entity.id
_entity.type
_entity.pdbx_description
1 polymer ?
#
loop_
_entity_poly.entity_id
_entity_poly.type
_entity_poly.pdbx_seq_one_letter_code
_entity_poly.pdbx_strand_id
1 'polypeptide(L)'
;MRDVYTVCTSLLGLACVSRVHGTSEDQIAYQARSSDLTQATSTANPVSTCDPMVASQHVAVLEKKAIPNAPNGYTPETVTCPSVRPSIREASNLSPEELAWLPQRRNNTISPMHDLLSRLDITGFDVDSYMRSVSDNATTLPNIGLAFSGGGYRALMNGAGALAAFDSRTSGSSAKGHLGGLLQASTYIAGLSGGSWLVGSIYINNFTSVEDILSLGDGEDAIWQFDMPITKGPDDGLISTAKYIKSIAMEVADKKAAGFNTSLTDVWGRALSYQLVSPVDGGPGYTFSSIAQDDTFKSGNSPMPIFVADGRNPDELVIDGNATVYEINPWELGTFDPTTFAFAPLEYLGSDFSDGKVSFEGECVRGFDNAGYIMGTSSSLFNQGLLQYQGASGKLAGLLTSFLEDVDEQGSKFAPQREPRTVPEIFRLHDRHD
;
A
#
# COMPACT_ATOMS: atom_id res chain seq x y z
N MET A 1 15.85 22.08 1.23
CA MET A 1 16.17 21.12 0.15
C MET A 1 16.54 19.83 0.83
N ARG A 2 15.72 18.80 0.67
CA ARG A 2 16.03 17.45 1.19
C ARG A 2 16.94 16.77 0.18
N ASP A 3 18.15 16.40 0.60
CA ASP A 3 18.98 15.48 -0.17
C ASP A 3 18.46 14.07 0.09
N VAL A 4 17.59 13.58 -0.79
CA VAL A 4 17.11 12.20 -0.78
C VAL A 4 18.00 11.38 -1.71
N TYR A 5 18.83 10.51 -1.13
CA TYR A 5 19.57 9.52 -1.92
C TYR A 5 18.73 8.26 -2.06
N THR A 6 18.27 7.99 -3.27
CA THR A 6 17.55 6.76 -3.62
C THR A 6 18.56 5.68 -4.01
N VAL A 7 18.61 4.58 -3.26
CA VAL A 7 19.41 3.40 -3.64
C VAL A 7 18.48 2.42 -4.35
N CYS A 8 18.62 2.30 -5.67
CA CYS A 8 17.98 1.27 -6.47
C CYS A 8 18.96 0.10 -6.64
N THR A 9 18.68 -1.06 -6.04
CA THR A 9 19.47 -2.28 -6.26
C THR A 9 18.65 -3.33 -6.99
N SER A 10 19.05 -3.67 -8.21
CA SER A 10 18.67 -4.92 -8.85
C SER A 10 19.74 -5.98 -8.53
N LEU A 11 19.37 -7.00 -7.75
CA LEU A 11 20.21 -8.17 -7.49
C LEU A 11 20.14 -9.12 -8.69
N LEU A 12 20.87 -8.83 -9.73
CA LEU A 12 21.50 -9.74 -10.69
C LEU A 12 22.25 -8.84 -11.67
N GLY A 13 23.58 -8.90 -11.62
CA GLY A 13 24.48 -7.97 -12.26
C GLY A 13 24.15 -7.70 -13.74
N LEU A 14 23.87 -6.49 -14.03
CA LEU A 14 24.30 -5.66 -15.14
C LEU A 14 23.50 -4.35 -15.06
N ALA A 15 24.17 -3.27 -14.69
CA ALA A 15 23.61 -1.94 -14.81
C ALA A 15 23.47 -1.63 -16.31
N CYS A 16 22.24 -1.51 -16.79
CA CYS A 16 21.93 -0.83 -18.05
C CYS A 16 20.89 0.22 -17.76
N VAL A 17 21.35 1.47 -17.61
CA VAL A 17 20.50 2.64 -17.83
C VAL A 17 20.31 2.75 -19.33
N SER A 18 19.21 2.25 -19.86
CA SER A 18 18.77 2.55 -21.21
C SER A 18 17.37 3.13 -21.15
N ARG A 19 17.25 4.37 -21.61
CA ARG A 19 15.98 4.92 -22.05
C ARG A 19 15.42 4.00 -23.11
N VAL A 20 14.42 3.21 -22.80
CA VAL A 20 13.73 2.41 -23.82
C VAL A 20 12.48 3.19 -24.23
N HIS A 21 12.57 3.82 -25.40
CA HIS A 21 11.40 4.09 -26.21
C HIS A 21 11.12 2.79 -26.98
N GLY A 22 10.27 1.92 -26.43
CA GLY A 22 9.90 0.65 -27.05
C GLY A 22 8.46 0.70 -27.53
N THR A 23 8.28 0.36 -28.80
CA THR A 23 6.96 0.13 -29.42
C THR A 23 6.38 -1.21 -28.98
N SER A 24 5.06 -1.40 -29.11
CA SER A 24 4.29 -2.54 -28.61
C SER A 24 4.74 -3.94 -29.09
N GLU A 25 5.60 -4.04 -30.06
CA GLU A 25 6.11 -5.33 -30.60
C GLU A 25 7.20 -5.95 -29.72
N ASP A 26 7.96 -5.16 -28.96
CA ASP A 26 9.04 -5.67 -28.11
C ASP A 26 8.53 -6.41 -26.86
N GLN A 27 7.30 -6.16 -26.43
CA GLN A 27 6.68 -6.87 -25.30
C GLN A 27 6.22 -8.30 -25.66
N ILE A 28 5.89 -8.56 -26.90
CA ILE A 28 5.46 -9.89 -27.38
C ILE A 28 6.66 -10.84 -27.50
N ALA A 29 7.82 -10.34 -27.89
CA ALA A 29 9.04 -11.14 -28.00
C ALA A 29 9.61 -11.60 -26.65
N TYR A 30 9.32 -10.89 -25.55
CA TYR A 30 9.77 -11.25 -24.20
C TYR A 30 8.95 -12.39 -23.59
N GLN A 31 7.68 -12.51 -23.92
CA GLN A 31 6.80 -13.60 -23.43
C GLN A 31 7.12 -14.96 -24.08
N ALA A 32 7.68 -14.98 -25.29
CA ALA A 32 8.01 -16.22 -25.99
C ALA A 32 9.28 -16.90 -25.47
N ARG A 33 10.12 -16.24 -24.67
CA ARG A 33 11.38 -16.80 -24.12
C ARG A 33 11.29 -17.33 -22.70
N SER A 34 10.16 -17.17 -22.02
CA SER A 34 9.99 -17.63 -20.61
C SER A 34 9.48 -19.06 -20.49
N SER A 35 9.17 -19.75 -21.60
CA SER A 35 8.63 -21.13 -21.57
C SER A 35 9.68 -22.24 -21.50
N ASP A 36 10.97 -21.93 -21.55
CA ASP A 36 12.03 -22.95 -21.63
C ASP A 36 12.81 -23.21 -20.30
N LEU A 37 12.32 -22.72 -19.15
CA LEU A 37 12.99 -22.90 -17.86
C LEU A 37 12.24 -23.76 -16.83
N THR A 38 11.41 -24.70 -17.29
CA THR A 38 10.76 -25.69 -16.41
C THR A 38 11.27 -27.09 -16.66
N GLN A 39 12.49 -27.41 -16.22
CA GLN A 39 12.89 -28.77 -15.81
C GLN A 39 14.04 -28.69 -14.81
N ALA A 40 13.70 -28.49 -13.54
CA ALA A 40 14.53 -28.90 -12.44
C ALA A 40 13.73 -29.88 -11.57
N THR A 41 14.09 -31.13 -11.61
CA THR A 41 13.45 -32.21 -10.86
C THR A 41 13.66 -32.02 -9.36
N SER A 42 12.56 -31.82 -8.64
CA SER A 42 12.50 -31.82 -7.18
C SER A 42 12.50 -33.29 -6.68
N THR A 43 13.49 -33.67 -5.91
CA THR A 43 13.41 -34.84 -5.02
C THR A 43 12.83 -34.36 -3.69
N ALA A 44 11.54 -34.56 -3.49
CA ALA A 44 10.90 -34.25 -2.22
C ALA A 44 11.28 -35.29 -1.15
N ASN A 45 11.79 -34.83 -0.02
CA ASN A 45 11.87 -35.61 1.22
C ASN A 45 10.53 -35.53 1.97
N PRO A 46 10.13 -36.61 2.69
CA PRO A 46 8.81 -36.66 3.33
C PRO A 46 8.72 -35.71 4.53
N VAL A 47 7.53 -35.15 4.64
CA VAL A 47 7.06 -34.21 5.67
C VAL A 47 7.42 -34.67 7.08
N SER A 48 8.21 -33.87 7.76
CA SER A 48 8.47 -33.92 9.19
C SER A 48 7.25 -33.41 9.95
N THR A 49 6.89 -34.14 11.00
CA THR A 49 5.84 -33.82 11.99
C THR A 49 5.88 -32.36 12.45
N CYS A 50 4.71 -31.71 12.48
CA CYS A 50 4.52 -30.35 12.98
C CYS A 50 5.27 -30.10 14.30
N ASP A 51 6.22 -29.20 14.26
CA ASP A 51 6.94 -28.73 15.43
C ASP A 51 6.00 -27.79 16.23
N PRO A 52 5.76 -28.04 17.53
CA PRO A 52 4.91 -27.18 18.35
C PRO A 52 5.36 -25.70 18.40
N MET A 53 6.65 -25.45 18.13
CA MET A 53 7.18 -24.07 18.03
C MET A 53 6.67 -23.34 16.80
N VAL A 54 6.48 -24.02 15.66
CA VAL A 54 5.97 -23.41 14.42
C VAL A 54 4.48 -23.05 14.59
N ALA A 55 3.69 -23.92 15.21
CA ALA A 55 2.29 -23.62 15.52
C ALA A 55 2.14 -22.42 16.46
N SER A 56 3.03 -22.28 17.46
CA SER A 56 3.05 -21.12 18.36
C SER A 56 3.45 -19.81 17.66
N GLN A 57 4.32 -19.86 16.68
CA GLN A 57 4.69 -18.69 15.87
C GLN A 57 3.56 -18.26 14.94
N HIS A 58 2.83 -19.21 14.32
CA HIS A 58 1.65 -18.90 13.47
C HIS A 58 0.55 -18.19 14.26
N VAL A 59 0.23 -18.68 15.47
CA VAL A 59 -0.75 -18.00 16.35
C VAL A 59 -0.28 -16.59 16.69
N ALA A 60 1.01 -16.39 17.00
CA ALA A 60 1.56 -15.08 17.33
C ALA A 60 1.54 -14.09 16.14
N VAL A 61 1.63 -14.56 14.89
CA VAL A 61 1.50 -13.71 13.69
C VAL A 61 0.05 -13.29 13.48
N LEU A 62 -0.91 -14.21 13.66
CA LEU A 62 -2.33 -13.93 13.54
C LEU A 62 -2.85 -12.95 14.62
N GLU A 63 -2.30 -13.00 15.83
CA GLU A 63 -2.64 -12.07 16.91
C GLU A 63 -2.10 -10.65 16.70
N LYS A 64 -1.19 -10.44 15.74
CA LYS A 64 -0.55 -9.15 15.47
C LYS A 64 -1.21 -8.32 14.37
N LYS A 65 -2.38 -8.68 13.88
CA LYS A 65 -3.08 -7.84 12.89
C LYS A 65 -3.32 -6.43 13.40
N ALA A 66 -3.28 -5.44 12.51
CA ALA A 66 -3.69 -4.08 12.81
C ALA A 66 -5.11 -4.06 13.38
N ILE A 67 -5.41 -3.09 14.23
CA ILE A 67 -6.75 -2.98 14.84
C ILE A 67 -7.69 -2.34 13.81
N PRO A 68 -8.85 -2.96 13.49
CA PRO A 68 -9.86 -2.31 12.66
C PRO A 68 -10.31 -0.99 13.29
N ASN A 69 -10.25 0.10 12.56
CA ASN A 69 -10.48 1.46 13.05
C ASN A 69 -11.66 2.17 12.37
N ALA A 70 -12.21 1.62 11.31
CA ALA A 70 -13.40 2.18 10.67
C ALA A 70 -14.63 1.98 11.58
N PRO A 71 -15.47 3.02 11.77
CA PRO A 71 -16.65 2.92 12.66
C PRO A 71 -17.69 1.92 12.16
N ASN A 72 -17.80 1.73 10.83
CA ASN A 72 -18.86 0.95 10.18
C ASN A 72 -18.35 0.16 8.96
N GLY A 73 -17.30 -0.67 9.17
CA GLY A 73 -16.73 -1.48 8.09
C GLY A 73 -16.26 -0.64 6.91
N TYR A 74 -16.72 -0.98 5.70
CA TYR A 74 -16.35 -0.26 4.47
C TYR A 74 -17.12 1.05 4.26
N THR A 75 -18.27 1.20 4.92
CA THR A 75 -19.11 2.39 4.80
C THR A 75 -18.59 3.47 5.73
N PRO A 76 -18.14 4.63 5.21
CA PRO A 76 -17.76 5.74 6.06
C PRO A 76 -18.96 6.23 6.90
N GLU A 77 -18.71 6.66 8.13
CA GLU A 77 -19.75 7.06 9.07
C GLU A 77 -19.41 8.36 9.77
N THR A 78 -20.48 9.11 10.10
CA THR A 78 -20.40 10.32 10.90
C THR A 78 -19.97 9.99 12.31
N VAL A 79 -18.96 10.72 12.80
CA VAL A 79 -18.44 10.61 14.16
C VAL A 79 -18.39 11.96 14.86
N THR A 80 -18.30 11.94 16.18
CA THR A 80 -18.04 13.18 16.93
C THR A 80 -16.68 13.76 16.52
N CYS A 81 -16.69 15.01 16.10
CA CYS A 81 -15.46 15.70 15.76
C CYS A 81 -14.54 15.87 16.98
N PRO A 82 -13.22 15.82 16.77
CA PRO A 82 -12.27 16.19 17.83
C PRO A 82 -12.41 17.67 18.22
N SER A 83 -11.90 18.02 19.39
CA SER A 83 -11.94 19.40 19.90
C SER A 83 -11.19 20.39 18.96
N VAL A 84 -10.09 19.93 18.36
CA VAL A 84 -9.44 20.63 17.26
C VAL A 84 -10.00 20.08 15.96
N ARG A 85 -10.74 20.90 15.24
CA ARG A 85 -11.40 20.47 13.98
C ARG A 85 -10.37 20.09 12.91
N PRO A 86 -10.61 18.99 12.18
CA PRO A 86 -9.77 18.63 11.06
C PRO A 86 -9.65 19.78 10.06
N SER A 87 -8.45 20.05 9.61
CA SER A 87 -8.19 21.13 8.67
C SER A 87 -7.14 20.71 7.64
N ILE A 88 -7.31 21.23 6.43
CA ILE A 88 -6.30 21.15 5.37
C ILE A 88 -5.18 22.13 5.74
N ARG A 89 -3.95 21.70 5.61
CA ARG A 89 -2.77 22.54 5.84
C ARG A 89 -2.03 22.81 4.54
N GLU A 90 -1.33 23.93 4.50
CA GLU A 90 -0.36 24.21 3.45
C GLU A 90 0.85 23.24 3.53
N ALA A 91 1.38 22.86 2.39
CA ALA A 91 2.50 21.94 2.27
C ALA A 91 3.88 22.58 2.52
N SER A 92 3.94 23.69 3.25
CA SER A 92 5.19 24.42 3.54
C SER A 92 6.16 23.65 4.43
N ASN A 93 5.65 22.68 5.21
CA ASN A 93 6.42 21.83 6.13
C ASN A 93 5.86 20.41 6.17
N LEU A 94 6.53 19.51 6.91
CA LEU A 94 5.97 18.22 7.31
C LEU A 94 4.78 18.43 8.25
N SER A 95 3.91 17.40 8.38
CA SER A 95 2.84 17.44 9.37
C SER A 95 3.37 17.57 10.79
N PRO A 96 2.59 18.16 11.72
CA PRO A 96 2.94 18.17 13.14
C PRO A 96 3.19 16.79 13.71
N GLU A 97 2.41 15.80 13.26
CA GLU A 97 2.50 14.39 13.66
C GLU A 97 3.82 13.76 13.20
N GLU A 98 4.21 13.99 11.95
CA GLU A 98 5.49 13.53 11.41
C GLU A 98 6.66 14.18 12.13
N LEU A 99 6.60 15.50 12.36
CA LEU A 99 7.62 16.22 13.08
C LEU A 99 7.79 15.72 14.52
N ALA A 100 6.71 15.32 15.17
CA ALA A 100 6.75 14.76 16.52
C ALA A 100 7.28 13.31 16.53
N TRP A 101 6.96 12.52 15.53
CA TRP A 101 7.37 11.10 15.40
C TRP A 101 8.83 10.95 14.93
N LEU A 102 9.29 11.81 14.04
CA LEU A 102 10.58 11.70 13.35
C LEU A 102 11.80 11.60 14.27
N PRO A 103 11.92 12.38 15.39
CA PRO A 103 13.04 12.26 16.30
C PRO A 103 13.20 10.86 16.89
N GLN A 104 12.10 10.22 17.28
CA GLN A 104 12.12 8.86 17.82
C GLN A 104 12.51 7.85 16.75
N ARG A 105 11.95 7.95 15.55
CA ARG A 105 12.36 7.09 14.43
C ARG A 105 13.83 7.24 14.13
N ARG A 106 14.33 8.45 14.03
CA ARG A 106 15.75 8.73 13.76
C ARG A 106 16.66 8.13 14.81
N ASN A 107 16.26 8.23 16.08
CA ASN A 107 17.02 7.60 17.17
C ASN A 107 17.04 6.06 17.03
N ASN A 108 15.93 5.45 16.66
CA ASN A 108 15.82 3.99 16.47
C ASN A 108 16.60 3.49 15.25
N THR A 109 17.03 4.35 14.32
CA THR A 109 17.88 3.96 13.19
C THR A 109 19.37 3.87 13.52
N ILE A 110 19.82 4.36 14.65
CA ILE A 110 21.26 4.44 15.02
C ILE A 110 21.87 3.04 15.11
N SER A 111 21.31 2.17 15.95
CA SER A 111 21.84 0.80 16.12
C SER A 111 21.76 -0.04 14.84
N PRO A 112 20.61 -0.10 14.11
CA PRO A 112 20.56 -0.80 12.84
C PRO A 112 21.56 -0.30 11.79
N MET A 113 21.81 1.01 11.74
CA MET A 113 22.81 1.59 10.85
C MET A 113 24.22 1.14 11.20
N HIS A 114 24.57 1.19 12.48
CA HIS A 114 25.86 0.71 12.97
C HIS A 114 26.08 -0.77 12.61
N ASP A 115 25.08 -1.61 12.90
CA ASP A 115 25.15 -3.05 12.65
C ASP A 115 25.27 -3.36 11.15
N LEU A 116 24.52 -2.65 10.30
CA LEU A 116 24.60 -2.77 8.85
C LEU A 116 25.98 -2.40 8.33
N LEU A 117 26.49 -1.21 8.68
CA LEU A 117 27.79 -0.72 8.20
C LEU A 117 28.94 -1.60 8.68
N SER A 118 28.89 -2.10 9.91
CA SER A 118 29.88 -3.02 10.45
C SER A 118 29.97 -4.33 9.68
N ARG A 119 28.83 -4.87 9.23
CA ARG A 119 28.80 -6.13 8.44
C ARG A 119 29.24 -5.96 7.00
N LEU A 120 29.08 -4.77 6.42
CA LEU A 120 29.49 -4.51 5.04
C LEU A 120 31.01 -4.49 4.87
N ASP A 121 31.78 -4.35 5.96
CA ASP A 121 33.25 -4.43 5.99
C ASP A 121 33.88 -3.53 4.90
N ILE A 122 33.47 -2.25 4.87
CA ILE A 122 33.88 -1.29 3.83
C ILE A 122 35.34 -0.92 4.03
N THR A 123 36.18 -1.22 3.07
CA THR A 123 37.61 -0.97 3.13
C THR A 123 37.92 0.51 3.34
N GLY A 124 38.67 0.85 4.41
CA GLY A 124 39.07 2.22 4.70
C GLY A 124 38.00 3.07 5.39
N PHE A 125 36.88 2.48 5.79
CA PHE A 125 35.81 3.17 6.53
C PHE A 125 35.76 2.68 7.98
N ASP A 126 36.04 3.59 8.93
CA ASP A 126 35.93 3.32 10.37
C ASP A 126 34.50 3.61 10.83
N VAL A 127 33.71 2.54 10.93
CA VAL A 127 32.28 2.60 11.31
C VAL A 127 32.11 3.20 12.70
N ASP A 128 32.92 2.77 13.68
CA ASP A 128 32.81 3.25 15.06
C ASP A 128 33.11 4.74 15.16
N SER A 129 34.12 5.21 14.44
CA SER A 129 34.45 6.63 14.39
C SER A 129 33.34 7.45 13.74
N TYR A 130 32.79 6.95 12.64
CA TYR A 130 31.66 7.58 11.96
C TYR A 130 30.43 7.63 12.86
N MET A 131 30.04 6.52 13.46
CA MET A 131 28.85 6.46 14.31
C MET A 131 29.00 7.32 15.56
N ARG A 132 30.17 7.39 16.20
CA ARG A 132 30.43 8.35 17.29
C ARG A 132 30.24 9.80 16.86
N SER A 133 30.59 10.14 15.62
CA SER A 133 30.44 11.52 15.11
C SER A 133 29.01 11.95 14.83
N VAL A 134 28.08 10.97 14.65
CA VAL A 134 26.70 11.24 14.24
C VAL A 134 25.65 10.78 15.27
N SER A 135 26.00 9.93 16.24
CA SER A 135 25.05 9.36 17.19
C SER A 135 24.53 10.35 18.24
N ASP A 136 25.32 11.37 18.58
CA ASP A 136 24.92 12.41 19.54
C ASP A 136 23.78 13.29 18.99
N ASN A 137 23.62 13.29 17.67
CA ASN A 137 22.51 13.95 17.00
C ASN A 137 22.01 13.06 15.84
N ALA A 138 20.95 12.29 16.09
CA ALA A 138 20.37 11.38 15.11
C ALA A 138 19.97 12.06 13.79
N THR A 139 19.79 13.38 13.77
CA THR A 139 19.47 14.12 12.53
C THR A 139 20.65 14.23 11.57
N THR A 140 21.87 13.97 12.02
CA THR A 140 23.07 13.95 11.17
C THR A 140 23.30 12.63 10.45
N LEU A 141 22.60 11.54 10.86
CA LEU A 141 22.59 10.28 10.11
C LEU A 141 21.95 10.48 8.73
N PRO A 142 22.37 9.70 7.72
CA PRO A 142 21.67 9.66 6.44
C PRO A 142 20.18 9.39 6.63
N ASN A 143 19.34 10.10 5.89
CA ASN A 143 17.91 9.83 5.83
C ASN A 143 17.66 8.85 4.68
N ILE A 144 17.45 7.58 4.99
CA ILE A 144 17.26 6.52 4.00
C ILE A 144 15.78 6.31 3.75
N GLY A 145 15.39 6.34 2.47
CA GLY A 145 14.07 5.92 2.00
C GLY A 145 14.19 4.70 1.10
N LEU A 146 13.37 3.69 1.32
CA LEU A 146 13.19 2.55 0.42
C LEU A 146 11.98 2.84 -0.47
N ALA A 147 12.10 2.63 -1.79
CA ALA A 147 11.01 2.89 -2.73
C ALA A 147 10.77 1.66 -3.62
N PHE A 148 9.51 1.22 -3.69
CA PHE A 148 9.07 0.06 -4.46
C PHE A 148 8.20 0.54 -5.63
N SER A 149 8.66 0.26 -6.85
CA SER A 149 7.98 0.68 -8.09
C SER A 149 6.76 -0.17 -8.39
N GLY A 150 5.92 0.34 -9.31
CA GLY A 150 4.73 -0.35 -9.78
C GLY A 150 5.03 -1.48 -10.78
N GLY A 151 3.98 -2.21 -11.16
CA GLY A 151 3.99 -3.32 -12.11
C GLY A 151 3.15 -4.52 -11.68
N GLY A 152 2.10 -4.28 -10.88
CA GLY A 152 1.16 -5.30 -10.42
C GLY A 152 1.80 -6.33 -9.49
N TYR A 153 1.29 -7.56 -9.51
CA TYR A 153 1.79 -8.65 -8.64
C TYR A 153 3.27 -8.96 -8.83
N ARG A 154 3.80 -8.82 -10.04
CA ARG A 154 5.25 -9.03 -10.28
C ARG A 154 6.11 -8.04 -9.50
N ALA A 155 5.69 -6.78 -9.47
CA ALA A 155 6.38 -5.75 -8.70
C ALA A 155 6.24 -5.98 -7.20
N LEU A 156 5.07 -6.37 -6.72
CA LEU A 156 4.85 -6.78 -5.33
C LEU A 156 5.80 -7.91 -4.94
N MET A 157 5.82 -9.02 -5.69
CA MET A 157 6.64 -10.19 -5.36
C MET A 157 8.15 -9.90 -5.45
N ASN A 158 8.58 -9.17 -6.49
CA ASN A 158 9.99 -8.77 -6.61
C ASN A 158 10.40 -7.83 -5.48
N GLY A 159 9.53 -6.87 -5.17
CA GLY A 159 9.70 -5.96 -4.03
C GLY A 159 9.73 -6.70 -2.69
N ALA A 160 8.89 -7.71 -2.52
CA ALA A 160 8.87 -8.56 -1.32
C ALA A 160 10.20 -9.30 -1.12
N GLY A 161 10.77 -9.86 -2.18
CA GLY A 161 12.09 -10.49 -2.13
C GLY A 161 13.20 -9.50 -1.74
N ALA A 162 13.17 -8.28 -2.30
CA ALA A 162 14.11 -7.23 -1.92
C ALA A 162 13.89 -6.77 -0.46
N LEU A 163 12.64 -6.58 -0.04
CA LEU A 163 12.29 -6.19 1.33
C LEU A 163 12.74 -7.25 2.34
N ALA A 164 12.55 -8.54 2.04
CA ALA A 164 13.05 -9.64 2.85
C ALA A 164 14.57 -9.59 2.99
N ALA A 165 15.32 -9.31 1.92
CA ALA A 165 16.77 -9.18 1.96
C ALA A 165 17.24 -7.96 2.78
N PHE A 166 16.43 -6.92 2.90
CA PHE A 166 16.71 -5.69 3.67
C PHE A 166 16.29 -5.81 5.15
N ASP A 167 15.42 -6.75 5.47
CA ASP A 167 14.86 -6.95 6.80
C ASP A 167 15.76 -7.84 7.66
N SER A 168 16.26 -7.31 8.78
CA SER A 168 17.08 -8.08 9.71
C SER A 168 16.35 -9.26 10.38
N ARG A 169 15.00 -9.28 10.32
CA ARG A 169 14.16 -10.37 10.83
C ARG A 169 14.15 -11.59 9.90
N THR A 170 14.54 -11.42 8.64
CA THR A 170 14.64 -12.53 7.68
C THR A 170 15.86 -13.38 7.96
N SER A 171 15.68 -14.69 8.01
CA SER A 171 16.75 -15.67 8.27
C SER A 171 17.89 -15.50 7.27
N GLY A 172 19.11 -15.38 7.77
CA GLY A 172 20.32 -15.23 6.96
C GLY A 172 20.54 -13.86 6.33
N SER A 173 19.57 -12.92 6.39
CA SER A 173 19.70 -11.57 5.82
C SER A 173 20.84 -10.77 6.45
N SER A 174 21.19 -11.04 7.70
CA SER A 174 22.25 -10.38 8.47
C SER A 174 23.60 -11.09 8.41
N ALA A 175 23.83 -12.00 7.46
CA ALA A 175 25.14 -12.59 7.24
C ALA A 175 26.17 -11.55 6.71
N LYS A 176 27.46 -11.86 6.80
CA LYS A 176 28.54 -10.96 6.32
C LYS A 176 28.32 -10.56 4.86
N GLY A 177 28.31 -9.26 4.58
CA GLY A 177 28.08 -8.70 3.25
C GLY A 177 26.62 -8.63 2.81
N HIS A 178 25.67 -9.11 3.63
CA HIS A 178 24.23 -9.01 3.36
C HIS A 178 23.63 -7.69 3.87
N LEU A 179 22.47 -7.31 3.32
CA LEU A 179 21.83 -6.01 3.55
C LEU A 179 20.75 -6.02 4.65
N GLY A 180 20.59 -7.14 5.40
CA GLY A 180 19.64 -7.20 6.50
C GLY A 180 19.89 -6.09 7.52
N GLY A 181 18.82 -5.41 7.93
CA GLY A 181 18.87 -4.21 8.76
C GLY A 181 18.81 -2.89 8.00
N LEU A 182 18.92 -2.89 6.65
CA LEU A 182 18.68 -1.69 5.85
C LEU A 182 17.24 -1.18 6.04
N LEU A 183 16.25 -2.07 6.14
CA LEU A 183 14.87 -1.72 6.47
C LEU A 183 14.78 -1.02 7.83
N GLN A 184 15.43 -1.58 8.85
CA GLN A 184 15.42 -1.01 10.19
C GLN A 184 16.20 0.32 10.28
N ALA A 185 17.20 0.51 9.42
CA ALA A 185 17.97 1.75 9.32
C ALA A 185 17.27 2.83 8.46
N SER A 186 16.18 2.48 7.75
CA SER A 186 15.46 3.41 6.87
C SER A 186 14.47 4.27 7.66
N THR A 187 14.28 5.52 7.26
CA THR A 187 13.27 6.42 7.85
C THR A 187 11.92 6.27 7.16
N TYR A 188 11.93 6.08 5.86
CA TYR A 188 10.74 6.01 5.01
C TYR A 188 10.74 4.76 4.15
N ILE A 189 9.53 4.29 3.84
CA ILE A 189 9.29 3.24 2.85
C ILE A 189 8.16 3.69 1.95
N ALA A 190 8.39 3.74 0.65
CA ALA A 190 7.39 4.21 -0.29
C ALA A 190 7.00 3.11 -1.29
N GLY A 191 5.76 3.17 -1.75
CA GLY A 191 5.25 2.30 -2.80
C GLY A 191 4.40 3.02 -3.82
N LEU A 192 4.47 2.56 -5.07
CA LEU A 192 3.58 2.95 -6.16
C LEU A 192 2.95 1.69 -6.76
N SER A 193 1.63 1.67 -6.96
CA SER A 193 0.92 0.55 -7.60
C SER A 193 1.24 -0.79 -6.90
N GLY A 194 1.78 -1.81 -7.60
CA GLY A 194 2.19 -3.07 -6.99
C GLY A 194 3.18 -2.94 -5.83
N GLY A 195 4.01 -1.90 -5.81
CA GLY A 195 4.85 -1.54 -4.68
C GLY A 195 4.05 -1.02 -3.48
N SER A 196 2.96 -0.27 -3.71
CA SER A 196 2.05 0.15 -2.65
C SER A 196 1.26 -1.03 -2.08
N TRP A 197 0.94 -2.04 -2.91
CA TRP A 197 0.29 -3.27 -2.44
C TRP A 197 1.20 -4.03 -1.47
N LEU A 198 2.50 -4.12 -1.79
CA LEU A 198 3.49 -4.70 -0.89
C LEU A 198 3.53 -3.94 0.43
N VAL A 199 3.81 -2.63 0.38
CA VAL A 199 3.95 -1.81 1.59
C VAL A 199 2.65 -1.82 2.41
N GLY A 200 1.48 -1.70 1.75
CA GLY A 200 0.18 -1.71 2.42
C GLY A 200 -0.11 -3.03 3.12
N SER A 201 0.11 -4.16 2.46
CA SER A 201 -0.13 -5.46 3.08
C SER A 201 0.76 -5.70 4.31
N ILE A 202 2.03 -5.28 4.26
CA ILE A 202 2.96 -5.38 5.39
C ILE A 202 2.45 -4.56 6.59
N TYR A 203 2.08 -3.30 6.36
CA TYR A 203 1.68 -2.39 7.45
C TYR A 203 0.31 -2.68 8.02
N ILE A 204 -0.68 -3.00 7.19
CA ILE A 204 -2.02 -3.38 7.67
C ILE A 204 -1.99 -4.73 8.40
N ASN A 205 -1.00 -5.55 8.12
CA ASN A 205 -0.72 -6.77 8.90
C ASN A 205 0.37 -6.53 9.97
N ASN A 206 0.36 -5.34 10.60
CA ASN A 206 1.16 -4.98 11.76
C ASN A 206 2.67 -5.07 11.54
N PHE A 207 3.12 -4.58 10.39
CA PHE A 207 4.53 -4.61 9.98
C PHE A 207 5.15 -6.01 10.04
N THR A 208 4.35 -7.02 9.70
CA THR A 208 4.79 -8.43 9.66
C THR A 208 5.90 -8.60 8.61
N SER A 209 6.93 -9.39 8.91
CA SER A 209 8.00 -9.65 7.95
C SER A 209 7.49 -10.49 6.76
N VAL A 210 8.14 -10.35 5.61
CA VAL A 210 7.82 -11.18 4.43
C VAL A 210 8.03 -12.66 4.72
N GLU A 211 9.08 -13.02 5.49
CA GLU A 211 9.33 -14.39 5.90
C GLU A 211 8.18 -14.96 6.74
N ASP A 212 7.68 -14.19 7.72
CA ASP A 212 6.54 -14.60 8.53
C ASP A 212 5.27 -14.76 7.69
N ILE A 213 4.99 -13.83 6.76
CA ILE A 213 3.83 -13.92 5.85
C ILE A 213 3.91 -15.21 5.03
N LEU A 214 5.06 -15.51 4.44
CA LEU A 214 5.24 -16.71 3.63
C LEU A 214 5.20 -18.01 4.46
N SER A 215 5.57 -17.95 5.74
CA SER A 215 5.52 -19.09 6.64
C SER A 215 4.09 -19.58 6.95
N LEU A 216 3.08 -18.70 6.75
CA LEU A 216 1.66 -19.07 6.90
C LEU A 216 1.17 -19.99 5.78
N GLY A 217 1.93 -20.12 4.68
CA GLY A 217 1.59 -20.98 3.53
C GLY A 217 0.39 -20.47 2.74
N ASP A 218 -0.37 -21.39 2.14
CA ASP A 218 -1.50 -21.13 1.24
C ASP A 218 -2.86 -21.47 1.89
N GLY A 219 -2.92 -21.61 3.21
CA GLY A 219 -4.14 -21.98 3.96
C GLY A 219 -5.08 -20.81 4.24
N GLU A 220 -6.18 -21.08 4.96
CA GLU A 220 -7.15 -20.07 5.38
C GLU A 220 -6.52 -18.95 6.24
N ASP A 221 -5.39 -19.23 6.88
CA ASP A 221 -4.62 -18.30 7.70
C ASP A 221 -3.59 -17.48 6.89
N ALA A 222 -3.39 -17.79 5.61
CA ALA A 222 -2.45 -17.09 4.77
C ALA A 222 -2.87 -15.62 4.57
N ILE A 223 -1.92 -14.69 4.75
CA ILE A 223 -2.17 -13.28 4.50
C ILE A 223 -2.22 -13.00 3.00
N TRP A 224 -1.32 -13.61 2.24
CA TRP A 224 -1.27 -13.45 0.78
C TRP A 224 -1.96 -14.61 0.08
N GLN A 225 -2.99 -14.29 -0.72
CA GLN A 225 -3.83 -15.24 -1.44
C GLN A 225 -3.69 -15.00 -2.95
N PHE A 226 -2.64 -15.58 -3.57
CA PHE A 226 -2.34 -15.37 -4.99
C PHE A 226 -2.66 -16.55 -5.90
N ASP A 227 -3.01 -17.67 -5.34
CA ASP A 227 -3.39 -18.89 -6.04
C ASP A 227 -4.73 -18.78 -6.77
N MET A 228 -5.62 -17.89 -6.32
CA MET A 228 -6.91 -17.63 -6.94
C MET A 228 -6.96 -16.26 -7.64
N PRO A 229 -7.63 -16.21 -8.83
CA PRO A 229 -7.84 -14.91 -9.49
C PRO A 229 -8.65 -13.94 -8.63
N ILE A 230 -8.27 -12.68 -8.64
CA ILE A 230 -8.96 -11.58 -7.93
C ILE A 230 -10.46 -11.50 -8.24
N THR A 231 -10.89 -12.01 -9.40
CA THR A 231 -12.29 -12.04 -9.83
C THR A 231 -13.11 -13.21 -9.26
N LYS A 232 -12.46 -14.17 -8.59
CA LYS A 232 -13.12 -15.36 -8.02
C LYS A 232 -13.17 -15.37 -6.50
N GLY A 233 -12.30 -14.59 -5.86
CA GLY A 233 -12.14 -14.57 -4.40
C GLY A 233 -11.25 -15.70 -3.88
N PRO A 234 -11.12 -15.83 -2.56
CA PRO A 234 -10.17 -16.76 -1.93
C PRO A 234 -10.52 -18.24 -2.07
N ASP A 235 -11.77 -18.59 -2.38
CA ASP A 235 -12.24 -19.97 -2.58
C ASP A 235 -12.69 -20.22 -4.02
N ASP A 236 -12.47 -21.42 -4.55
CA ASP A 236 -12.77 -21.78 -5.95
C ASP A 236 -14.21 -22.30 -6.20
N GLY A 237 -15.04 -22.39 -5.16
CA GLY A 237 -16.41 -22.85 -5.25
C GLY A 237 -17.35 -21.80 -5.86
N LEU A 238 -18.28 -22.22 -6.74
CA LEU A 238 -19.28 -21.30 -7.33
C LEU A 238 -20.08 -20.53 -6.27
N ILE A 239 -20.41 -21.17 -5.14
CA ILE A 239 -21.12 -20.53 -4.02
C ILE A 239 -20.23 -19.51 -3.32
N SER A 240 -18.96 -19.84 -3.13
CA SER A 240 -17.96 -18.94 -2.50
C SER A 240 -17.72 -17.72 -3.37
N THR A 241 -17.52 -17.89 -4.67
CA THR A 241 -17.39 -16.80 -5.63
C THR A 241 -18.62 -15.89 -5.65
N ALA A 242 -19.84 -16.47 -5.63
CA ALA A 242 -21.06 -15.66 -5.58
C ALA A 242 -21.20 -14.88 -4.26
N LYS A 243 -20.80 -15.45 -3.13
CA LYS A 243 -20.76 -14.74 -1.84
C LYS A 243 -19.73 -13.60 -1.86
N TYR A 244 -18.55 -13.87 -2.38
CA TYR A 244 -17.47 -12.88 -2.52
C TYR A 244 -17.90 -11.68 -3.38
N ILE A 245 -18.45 -11.91 -4.58
CA ILE A 245 -18.95 -10.84 -5.45
C ILE A 245 -20.06 -10.06 -4.75
N LYS A 246 -21.01 -10.77 -4.11
CA LYS A 246 -22.09 -10.15 -3.36
C LYS A 246 -21.60 -9.28 -2.22
N SER A 247 -20.60 -9.74 -1.46
CA SER A 247 -20.04 -8.97 -0.34
C SER A 247 -19.47 -7.64 -0.82
N ILE A 248 -18.62 -7.65 -1.86
CA ILE A 248 -18.06 -6.44 -2.46
C ILE A 248 -19.17 -5.52 -2.98
N ALA A 249 -20.14 -6.08 -3.69
CA ALA A 249 -21.26 -5.30 -4.25
C ALA A 249 -22.08 -4.61 -3.17
N MET A 250 -22.38 -5.29 -2.08
CA MET A 250 -23.12 -4.73 -0.95
C MET A 250 -22.34 -3.62 -0.25
N GLU A 251 -21.04 -3.83 0.04
CA GLU A 251 -20.19 -2.85 0.68
C GLU A 251 -20.08 -1.56 -0.14
N VAL A 252 -19.90 -1.66 -1.45
CA VAL A 252 -19.84 -0.51 -2.36
C VAL A 252 -21.21 0.18 -2.46
N ALA A 253 -22.30 -0.61 -2.51
CA ALA A 253 -23.67 -0.06 -2.53
C ALA A 253 -24.02 0.66 -1.23
N ASP A 254 -23.62 0.12 -0.07
CA ASP A 254 -23.86 0.72 1.25
C ASP A 254 -23.08 2.05 1.39
N LYS A 255 -21.82 2.12 0.92
CA LYS A 255 -21.04 3.36 0.85
C LYS A 255 -21.75 4.40 -0.02
N LYS A 256 -22.26 4.00 -1.19
CA LYS A 256 -23.06 4.89 -2.06
C LYS A 256 -24.36 5.32 -1.41
N ALA A 257 -25.07 4.41 -0.74
CA ALA A 257 -26.30 4.70 -0.03
C ALA A 257 -26.10 5.65 1.15
N ALA A 258 -24.92 5.63 1.77
CA ALA A 258 -24.52 6.59 2.79
C ALA A 258 -24.22 7.99 2.22
N GLY A 259 -24.29 8.16 0.89
CA GLY A 259 -24.12 9.44 0.20
C GLY A 259 -22.69 9.72 -0.28
N PHE A 260 -21.80 8.73 -0.23
CA PHE A 260 -20.44 8.88 -0.74
C PHE A 260 -20.35 8.47 -2.22
N ASN A 261 -19.53 9.18 -2.98
CA ASN A 261 -19.24 8.77 -4.34
C ASN A 261 -18.43 7.48 -4.33
N THR A 262 -18.78 6.59 -5.23
CA THR A 262 -18.08 5.34 -5.45
C THR A 262 -17.50 5.29 -6.86
N SER A 263 -16.42 4.57 -7.04
CA SER A 263 -15.71 4.42 -8.30
C SER A 263 -15.33 2.97 -8.53
N LEU A 264 -14.81 2.69 -9.71
CA LEU A 264 -14.23 1.38 -10.02
C LEU A 264 -13.16 0.96 -8.98
N THR A 265 -12.44 1.94 -8.42
CA THR A 265 -11.41 1.68 -7.41
C THR A 265 -12.00 1.08 -6.12
N ASP A 266 -13.24 1.42 -5.77
CA ASP A 266 -13.92 0.79 -4.63
C ASP A 266 -14.07 -0.73 -4.86
N VAL A 267 -14.51 -1.11 -6.05
CA VAL A 267 -14.76 -2.53 -6.38
C VAL A 267 -13.47 -3.35 -6.35
N TRP A 268 -12.48 -2.95 -7.15
CA TRP A 268 -11.28 -3.76 -7.24
C TRP A 268 -10.32 -3.58 -6.06
N GLY A 269 -10.35 -2.43 -5.38
CA GLY A 269 -9.63 -2.23 -4.11
C GLY A 269 -10.15 -3.15 -3.01
N ARG A 270 -11.48 -3.37 -2.94
CA ARG A 270 -12.07 -4.39 -2.06
C ARG A 270 -11.65 -5.80 -2.46
N ALA A 271 -11.70 -6.10 -3.76
CA ALA A 271 -11.23 -7.40 -4.27
C ALA A 271 -9.76 -7.66 -3.93
N LEU A 272 -8.89 -6.65 -4.07
CA LEU A 272 -7.48 -6.71 -3.69
C LEU A 272 -7.30 -6.97 -2.18
N SER A 273 -8.18 -6.42 -1.34
CA SER A 273 -8.11 -6.58 0.12
C SER A 273 -8.26 -8.04 0.55
N TYR A 274 -9.04 -8.85 -0.15
CA TYR A 274 -9.14 -10.30 0.10
C TYR A 274 -7.82 -11.03 -0.14
N GLN A 275 -6.98 -10.51 -1.02
CA GLN A 275 -5.69 -11.13 -1.33
C GLN A 275 -4.54 -10.62 -0.45
N LEU A 276 -4.67 -9.43 0.17
CA LEU A 276 -3.54 -8.74 0.80
C LEU A 276 -3.79 -8.28 2.24
N VAL A 277 -5.06 -8.21 2.67
CA VAL A 277 -5.44 -7.70 3.99
C VAL A 277 -6.06 -8.79 4.84
N SER A 278 -7.15 -9.41 4.36
CA SER A 278 -7.84 -10.48 5.06
C SER A 278 -8.56 -11.38 4.06
N PRO A 279 -8.23 -12.67 3.97
CA PRO A 279 -8.90 -13.58 3.05
C PRO A 279 -10.35 -13.87 3.46
N VAL A 280 -10.70 -13.70 4.73
CA VAL A 280 -12.03 -14.03 5.26
C VAL A 280 -13.09 -13.06 4.78
N ASP A 281 -12.81 -11.75 4.85
CA ASP A 281 -13.80 -10.69 4.59
C ASP A 281 -13.18 -9.48 3.84
N GLY A 282 -11.93 -9.57 3.42
CA GLY A 282 -11.19 -8.46 2.83
C GLY A 282 -10.90 -7.31 3.81
N GLY A 283 -11.12 -7.48 5.11
CA GLY A 283 -10.84 -6.49 6.14
C GLY A 283 -11.53 -5.14 5.92
N PRO A 284 -12.87 -5.07 5.86
CA PRO A 284 -13.58 -3.83 5.54
C PRO A 284 -13.37 -2.73 6.59
N GLY A 285 -13.05 -3.12 7.82
CA GLY A 285 -12.79 -2.18 8.93
C GLY A 285 -11.35 -1.65 9.03
N TYR A 286 -10.42 -2.11 8.20
CA TYR A 286 -9.03 -1.63 8.24
C TYR A 286 -8.87 -0.37 7.41
N THR A 287 -8.42 0.72 8.07
CA THR A 287 -8.11 2.00 7.43
C THR A 287 -6.60 2.20 7.33
N PHE A 288 -6.14 2.98 6.36
CA PHE A 288 -4.71 3.30 6.26
C PHE A 288 -4.25 4.21 7.42
N SER A 289 -5.13 5.10 7.89
CA SER A 289 -4.86 5.94 9.07
C SER A 289 -4.71 5.13 10.36
N SER A 290 -5.25 3.90 10.45
CA SER A 290 -5.07 3.03 11.62
C SER A 290 -3.61 2.68 11.89
N ILE A 291 -2.74 2.73 10.86
CA ILE A 291 -1.29 2.53 11.00
C ILE A 291 -0.69 3.52 12.01
N ALA A 292 -1.21 4.77 12.03
CA ALA A 292 -0.77 5.76 13.01
C ALA A 292 -1.05 5.36 14.48
N GLN A 293 -1.94 4.40 14.71
CA GLN A 293 -2.30 3.90 16.04
C GLN A 293 -1.55 2.62 16.42
N ASP A 294 -0.88 1.98 15.46
CA ASP A 294 -0.07 0.78 15.68
C ASP A 294 1.12 1.09 16.59
N ASP A 295 1.35 0.23 17.60
CA ASP A 295 2.40 0.45 18.59
C ASP A 295 3.81 0.37 18.00
N THR A 296 4.02 -0.47 17.00
CA THR A 296 5.31 -0.58 16.28
C THR A 296 5.61 0.71 15.53
N PHE A 297 4.60 1.27 14.86
CA PHE A 297 4.73 2.53 14.15
C PHE A 297 4.85 3.73 15.10
N LYS A 298 3.96 3.86 16.08
CA LYS A 298 3.99 4.96 17.07
C LYS A 298 5.31 5.07 17.81
N SER A 299 5.90 3.94 18.16
CA SER A 299 7.20 3.88 18.84
C SER A 299 8.40 4.09 17.92
N GLY A 300 8.18 4.39 16.64
CA GLY A 300 9.23 4.60 15.64
C GLY A 300 10.04 3.32 15.31
N ASN A 301 9.49 2.13 15.58
CA ASN A 301 10.18 0.86 15.31
C ASN A 301 10.03 0.37 13.86
N SER A 302 9.19 1.03 13.06
CA SER A 302 9.12 0.82 11.62
C SER A 302 9.35 2.15 10.86
N PRO A 303 9.80 2.12 9.60
CA PRO A 303 9.81 3.29 8.73
C PRO A 303 8.39 3.87 8.56
N MET A 304 8.25 5.11 8.10
CA MET A 304 6.95 5.65 7.73
C MET A 304 6.54 5.17 6.35
N PRO A 305 5.38 4.52 6.18
CA PRO A 305 4.87 4.15 4.87
C PRO A 305 4.32 5.36 4.13
N ILE A 306 4.68 5.46 2.85
CA ILE A 306 4.20 6.49 1.93
C ILE A 306 3.67 5.79 0.68
N PHE A 307 2.39 6.02 0.37
CA PHE A 307 1.85 5.63 -0.93
C PHE A 307 1.92 6.80 -1.88
N VAL A 308 2.36 6.51 -3.08
CA VAL A 308 2.42 7.48 -4.17
C VAL A 308 1.25 7.22 -5.11
N ALA A 309 0.53 8.27 -5.46
CA ALA A 309 -0.54 8.22 -6.45
C ALA A 309 -0.37 9.37 -7.45
N ASP A 310 -0.48 9.06 -8.73
CA ASP A 310 -0.43 10.06 -9.78
C ASP A 310 -1.83 10.58 -10.09
N GLY A 311 -1.98 11.90 -10.08
CA GLY A 311 -3.21 12.56 -10.50
C GLY A 311 -3.49 12.32 -11.98
N ARG A 312 -4.77 12.27 -12.34
CA ARG A 312 -5.22 12.15 -13.72
C ARG A 312 -6.52 12.92 -13.89
N ASN A 313 -6.58 13.75 -14.93
CA ASN A 313 -7.84 14.43 -15.22
C ASN A 313 -8.95 13.43 -15.57
N PRO A 314 -10.20 13.74 -15.26
CA PRO A 314 -11.33 12.98 -15.78
C PRO A 314 -11.22 12.81 -17.30
N ASP A 315 -11.60 11.63 -17.79
CA ASP A 315 -11.60 11.27 -19.23
C ASP A 315 -10.22 11.13 -19.91
N GLU A 316 -9.11 11.38 -19.23
CA GLU A 316 -7.79 11.07 -19.77
C GLU A 316 -7.45 9.59 -19.58
N LEU A 317 -6.94 8.96 -20.66
CA LEU A 317 -6.54 7.54 -20.64
C LEU A 317 -5.12 7.32 -20.12
N VAL A 318 -4.27 8.32 -20.27
CA VAL A 318 -2.86 8.24 -19.94
C VAL A 318 -2.53 9.28 -18.88
N ILE A 319 -1.74 8.87 -17.89
CA ILE A 319 -1.21 9.80 -16.90
C ILE A 319 -0.12 10.63 -17.57
N ASP A 320 -0.28 11.95 -17.58
CA ASP A 320 0.69 12.89 -18.15
C ASP A 320 2.00 12.84 -17.30
N GLY A 321 3.12 13.08 -17.96
CA GLY A 321 4.42 13.24 -17.29
C GLY A 321 4.50 14.44 -16.33
N ASN A 322 3.58 15.40 -16.46
CA ASN A 322 3.42 16.54 -15.56
C ASN A 322 2.26 16.38 -14.55
N ALA A 323 1.68 15.19 -14.46
CA ALA A 323 0.61 14.92 -13.50
C ALA A 323 1.06 15.21 -12.07
N THR A 324 0.17 15.77 -11.26
CA THR A 324 0.41 15.98 -9.82
C THR A 324 0.65 14.64 -9.14
N VAL A 325 1.74 14.54 -8.40
CA VAL A 325 2.08 13.38 -7.60
C VAL A 325 1.60 13.59 -6.17
N TYR A 326 0.67 12.74 -5.73
CA TYR A 326 0.13 12.75 -4.37
C TYR A 326 0.89 11.78 -3.47
N GLU A 327 1.05 12.21 -2.22
CA GLU A 327 1.56 11.40 -1.11
C GLU A 327 0.40 11.06 -0.17
N ILE A 328 0.32 9.78 0.23
CA ILE A 328 -0.59 9.30 1.25
C ILE A 328 0.24 8.62 2.32
N ASN A 329 0.20 9.14 3.53
CA ASN A 329 0.86 8.57 4.69
C ASN A 329 -0.17 8.35 5.82
N PRO A 330 0.16 7.71 6.96
CA PRO A 330 -0.83 7.39 7.99
C PRO A 330 -1.59 8.59 8.60
N TRP A 331 -1.11 9.80 8.42
CA TRP A 331 -1.73 11.01 8.99
C TRP A 331 -2.46 11.85 7.95
N GLU A 332 -1.96 11.89 6.71
CA GLU A 332 -2.44 12.85 5.73
C GLU A 332 -2.32 12.37 4.29
N LEU A 333 -3.14 12.95 3.43
CA LEU A 333 -3.10 12.86 1.97
C LEU A 333 -2.92 14.23 1.39
N GLY A 334 -1.96 14.40 0.49
CA GLY A 334 -1.73 15.67 -0.17
C GLY A 334 -0.56 15.65 -1.12
N THR A 335 -0.04 16.82 -1.43
CA THR A 335 1.08 16.98 -2.35
C THR A 335 1.90 18.22 -2.05
N PHE A 336 3.20 18.10 -2.30
CA PHE A 336 4.13 19.24 -2.34
C PHE A 336 4.18 19.92 -3.72
N ASP A 337 3.38 19.42 -4.69
CA ASP A 337 3.29 20.04 -6.00
C ASP A 337 2.72 21.45 -5.87
N PRO A 338 3.37 22.47 -6.51
CA PRO A 338 2.96 23.88 -6.38
C PRO A 338 1.53 24.17 -6.85
N THR A 339 0.94 23.31 -7.68
CA THR A 339 -0.43 23.52 -8.20
C THR A 339 -1.52 23.29 -7.13
N THR A 340 -1.24 22.41 -6.16
CA THR A 340 -2.17 22.11 -5.05
C THR A 340 -1.58 22.51 -3.71
N PHE A 341 -0.35 22.14 -3.44
CA PHE A 341 0.48 22.50 -2.28
C PHE A 341 -0.23 22.44 -0.93
N ALA A 342 -0.95 21.33 -0.69
CA ALA A 342 -1.78 21.15 0.50
C ALA A 342 -1.88 19.68 0.91
N PHE A 343 -2.19 19.47 2.21
CA PHE A 343 -2.45 18.15 2.81
C PHE A 343 -3.73 18.17 3.63
N ALA A 344 -4.54 17.14 3.48
CA ALA A 344 -5.74 16.90 4.26
C ALA A 344 -5.52 15.74 5.24
N PRO A 345 -6.12 15.78 6.46
CA PRO A 345 -6.01 14.70 7.43
C PRO A 345 -6.69 13.44 6.90
N LEU A 346 -5.92 12.35 6.77
CA LEU A 346 -6.35 11.10 6.14
C LEU A 346 -7.55 10.47 6.82
N GLU A 347 -7.56 10.43 8.16
CA GLU A 347 -8.62 9.85 8.97
C GLU A 347 -10.00 10.48 8.71
N TYR A 348 -10.03 11.73 8.23
CA TYR A 348 -11.25 12.52 8.06
C TYR A 348 -11.55 12.88 6.59
N LEU A 349 -10.96 12.19 5.62
CA LEU A 349 -11.15 12.47 4.18
C LEU A 349 -12.61 12.43 3.72
N GLY A 350 -13.48 11.70 4.41
CA GLY A 350 -14.92 11.65 4.12
C GLY A 350 -15.71 12.86 4.61
N SER A 351 -15.09 13.81 5.33
CA SER A 351 -15.75 14.99 5.89
C SER A 351 -15.86 16.11 4.86
N ASP A 352 -16.85 17.00 5.05
CA ASP A 352 -16.99 18.21 4.24
C ASP A 352 -16.07 19.31 4.78
N PHE A 353 -15.10 19.70 3.98
CA PHE A 353 -14.21 20.83 4.25
C PHE A 353 -14.72 22.08 3.54
N SER A 354 -14.97 23.13 4.31
CA SER A 354 -15.31 24.47 3.81
C SER A 354 -14.20 25.44 4.24
N ASP A 355 -13.65 26.19 3.31
CA ASP A 355 -12.49 27.06 3.53
C ASP A 355 -11.31 26.31 4.22
N GLY A 356 -11.09 25.06 3.80
CA GLY A 356 -10.02 24.20 4.31
C GLY A 356 -10.24 23.63 5.71
N LYS A 357 -11.44 23.72 6.29
CA LYS A 357 -11.75 23.19 7.63
C LYS A 357 -13.11 22.52 7.68
N VAL A 358 -13.23 21.50 8.50
CA VAL A 358 -14.55 20.98 8.87
C VAL A 358 -15.22 22.02 9.78
N SER A 359 -16.35 22.58 9.34
CA SER A 359 -17.05 23.65 10.07
C SER A 359 -17.56 23.19 11.45
N PHE A 360 -17.88 24.13 12.36
CA PHE A 360 -18.43 23.77 13.68
C PHE A 360 -19.81 23.10 13.57
N GLU A 361 -20.57 23.44 12.55
CA GLU A 361 -21.87 22.84 12.25
C GLU A 361 -21.70 21.57 11.37
N GLY A 362 -20.50 21.34 10.81
CA GLY A 362 -20.17 20.20 9.98
C GLY A 362 -19.91 18.94 10.78
N GLU A 363 -20.19 17.81 10.17
CA GLU A 363 -19.95 16.49 10.71
C GLU A 363 -18.54 15.98 10.34
N CYS A 364 -17.86 15.34 11.28
CA CYS A 364 -16.65 14.59 10.95
C CYS A 364 -17.03 13.19 10.48
N VAL A 365 -16.35 12.70 9.46
CA VAL A 365 -16.57 11.37 8.88
C VAL A 365 -15.28 10.58 8.91
N ARG A 366 -15.34 9.32 9.35
CA ARG A 366 -14.22 8.38 9.38
C ARG A 366 -14.51 7.14 8.54
N GLY A 367 -13.45 6.39 8.20
CA GLY A 367 -13.56 5.12 7.48
C GLY A 367 -13.55 5.26 5.96
N PHE A 368 -13.36 6.48 5.42
CA PHE A 368 -13.23 6.67 3.96
C PHE A 368 -11.92 6.12 3.41
N ASP A 369 -10.88 6.10 4.23
CA ASP A 369 -9.51 5.68 3.92
C ASP A 369 -9.29 4.17 4.12
N ASN A 370 -10.26 3.34 3.72
CA ASN A 370 -10.10 1.88 3.75
C ASN A 370 -8.79 1.46 3.06
N ALA A 371 -8.05 0.54 3.68
CA ALA A 371 -6.71 0.16 3.25
C ALA A 371 -6.67 -0.35 1.80
N GLY A 372 -7.62 -1.20 1.41
CA GLY A 372 -7.73 -1.69 0.03
C GLY A 372 -8.06 -0.58 -0.97
N TYR A 373 -8.95 0.34 -0.58
CA TYR A 373 -9.26 1.52 -1.40
C TYR A 373 -8.02 2.39 -1.61
N ILE A 374 -7.25 2.66 -0.55
CA ILE A 374 -6.00 3.46 -0.62
C ILE A 374 -4.94 2.74 -1.47
N MET A 375 -4.74 1.43 -1.30
CA MET A 375 -3.89 0.64 -2.21
C MET A 375 -4.37 0.72 -3.67
N GLY A 376 -5.68 0.78 -3.84
CA GLY A 376 -6.34 0.96 -5.12
C GLY A 376 -6.04 2.30 -5.79
N THR A 377 -6.09 3.39 -5.05
CA THR A 377 -5.84 4.73 -5.60
C THR A 377 -4.42 4.93 -6.11
N SER A 378 -3.45 4.20 -5.55
CA SER A 378 -2.07 4.19 -6.02
C SER A 378 -1.87 3.44 -7.36
N SER A 379 -2.93 2.87 -7.94
CA SER A 379 -2.83 1.98 -9.10
C SER A 379 -3.81 2.34 -10.19
N SER A 380 -3.37 2.24 -11.44
CA SER A 380 -4.20 2.48 -12.62
C SER A 380 -4.50 1.22 -13.45
N LEU A 381 -3.92 0.06 -13.06
CA LEU A 381 -3.96 -1.17 -13.87
C LEU A 381 -5.39 -1.56 -14.29
N PHE A 382 -6.31 -1.60 -13.34
CA PHE A 382 -7.69 -2.00 -13.62
C PHE A 382 -8.47 -0.90 -14.33
N ASN A 383 -8.26 0.36 -13.96
CA ASN A 383 -8.91 1.50 -14.59
C ASN A 383 -8.47 1.65 -16.06
N GLN A 384 -7.17 1.55 -16.33
CA GLN A 384 -6.63 1.62 -17.70
C GLN A 384 -6.98 0.38 -18.51
N GLY A 385 -6.97 -0.81 -17.89
CA GLY A 385 -7.39 -2.04 -18.52
C GLY A 385 -8.80 -1.92 -19.10
N LEU A 386 -9.76 -1.42 -18.34
CA LEU A 386 -11.14 -1.21 -18.82
C LEU A 386 -11.24 -0.14 -19.92
N LEU A 387 -10.54 0.98 -19.78
CA LEU A 387 -10.57 2.06 -20.76
C LEU A 387 -9.92 1.67 -22.10
N GLN A 388 -8.82 0.93 -22.06
CA GLN A 388 -8.15 0.42 -23.27
C GLN A 388 -8.93 -0.71 -23.94
N TYR A 389 -9.74 -1.45 -23.18
CA TYR A 389 -10.43 -2.65 -23.64
C TYR A 389 -11.87 -2.42 -24.09
N GLN A 390 -12.43 -1.23 -24.02
CA GLN A 390 -13.71 -0.91 -24.66
C GLN A 390 -13.71 -1.14 -26.20
N GLY A 391 -12.55 -1.51 -26.78
CA GLY A 391 -12.38 -1.88 -28.17
C GLY A 391 -11.59 -3.14 -28.48
N ALA A 392 -11.11 -3.92 -27.48
CA ALA A 392 -10.26 -5.09 -27.72
C ALA A 392 -10.76 -6.35 -27.03
N SER A 393 -10.85 -7.45 -27.81
CA SER A 393 -11.28 -8.80 -27.37
C SER A 393 -10.16 -9.55 -26.61
N GLY A 394 -9.85 -9.15 -25.35
CA GLY A 394 -8.90 -9.87 -24.51
C GLY A 394 -9.59 -10.64 -23.38
N LYS A 395 -9.14 -11.86 -23.06
CA LYS A 395 -9.73 -12.71 -22.00
C LYS A 395 -9.77 -12.01 -20.63
N LEU A 396 -8.74 -11.22 -20.28
CA LEU A 396 -8.66 -10.49 -19.00
C LEU A 396 -9.70 -9.37 -18.93
N ALA A 397 -9.89 -8.63 -20.02
CA ALA A 397 -10.89 -7.58 -20.10
C ALA A 397 -12.30 -8.14 -19.96
N GLY A 398 -12.60 -9.23 -20.66
CA GLY A 398 -13.88 -9.94 -20.56
C GLY A 398 -14.17 -10.39 -19.12
N LEU A 399 -13.18 -10.95 -18.42
CA LEU A 399 -13.33 -11.37 -17.02
C LEU A 399 -13.58 -10.20 -16.07
N LEU A 400 -12.84 -9.09 -16.25
CA LEU A 400 -13.02 -7.88 -15.42
C LEU A 400 -14.38 -7.22 -15.71
N THR A 401 -14.80 -7.13 -16.97
CA THR A 401 -16.10 -6.59 -17.33
C THR A 401 -17.23 -7.42 -16.73
N SER A 402 -17.19 -8.74 -16.89
CA SER A 402 -18.20 -9.63 -16.27
C SER A 402 -18.21 -9.52 -14.75
N PHE A 403 -17.04 -9.44 -14.10
CA PHE A 403 -16.96 -9.24 -12.66
C PHE A 403 -17.60 -7.92 -12.22
N LEU A 404 -17.37 -6.83 -12.96
CA LEU A 404 -17.97 -5.53 -12.66
C LEU A 404 -19.47 -5.50 -12.92
N GLU A 405 -19.93 -6.14 -14.00
CA GLU A 405 -21.35 -6.29 -14.29
C GLU A 405 -22.05 -7.09 -13.19
N ASP A 406 -21.43 -8.18 -12.70
CA ASP A 406 -21.95 -8.98 -11.60
C ASP A 406 -22.03 -8.16 -10.30
N VAL A 407 -21.00 -7.36 -10.00
CA VAL A 407 -20.97 -6.46 -8.82
C VAL A 407 -22.07 -5.40 -8.93
N ASP A 408 -22.21 -4.75 -10.09
CA ASP A 408 -23.24 -3.71 -10.30
C ASP A 408 -24.65 -4.28 -10.23
N GLU A 409 -24.89 -5.45 -10.83
CA GLU A 409 -26.17 -6.14 -10.74
C GLU A 409 -26.54 -6.50 -9.30
N GLN A 410 -25.60 -7.00 -8.51
CA GLN A 410 -25.84 -7.31 -7.10
C GLN A 410 -26.04 -6.02 -6.29
N GLY A 411 -25.21 -4.99 -6.50
CA GLY A 411 -25.32 -3.69 -5.81
C GLY A 411 -26.66 -3.01 -6.08
N SER A 412 -27.15 -3.00 -7.31
CA SER A 412 -28.41 -2.37 -7.68
C SER A 412 -29.66 -3.02 -7.05
N LYS A 413 -29.58 -4.30 -6.66
CA LYS A 413 -30.67 -5.02 -5.97
C LYS A 413 -30.83 -4.58 -4.51
N PHE A 414 -29.82 -3.99 -3.90
CA PHE A 414 -29.78 -3.68 -2.47
C PHE A 414 -29.68 -2.18 -2.13
N ALA A 415 -29.48 -1.30 -3.13
CA ALA A 415 -29.25 0.12 -2.91
C ALA A 415 -30.56 0.88 -2.57
N PRO A 416 -30.69 1.50 -1.39
CA PRO A 416 -31.71 2.49 -1.13
C PRO A 416 -31.40 3.78 -1.89
N GLN A 417 -32.44 4.44 -2.44
CA GLN A 417 -32.28 5.72 -3.13
C GLN A 417 -32.09 6.87 -2.10
N ARG A 418 -30.89 7.39 -1.99
CA ARG A 418 -30.57 8.65 -1.29
C ARG A 418 -29.86 9.61 -2.24
N GLU A 419 -30.04 10.91 -2.03
CA GLU A 419 -29.28 11.92 -2.77
C GLU A 419 -27.78 11.86 -2.41
N PRO A 420 -26.86 12.00 -3.39
CA PRO A 420 -25.42 11.93 -3.14
C PRO A 420 -24.95 13.09 -2.25
N ARG A 421 -24.09 12.83 -1.28
CA ARG A 421 -23.29 13.85 -0.61
C ARG A 421 -22.26 14.41 -1.60
N THR A 422 -22.03 15.71 -1.57
CA THR A 422 -21.02 16.33 -2.44
C THR A 422 -19.62 15.91 -2.00
N VAL A 423 -18.79 15.51 -2.96
CA VAL A 423 -17.36 15.17 -2.72
C VAL A 423 -16.65 16.43 -2.23
N PRO A 424 -15.74 16.32 -1.22
CA PRO A 424 -14.94 17.45 -0.78
C PRO A 424 -14.23 18.14 -1.94
N GLU A 425 -14.20 19.45 -1.91
CA GLU A 425 -13.69 20.36 -2.95
C GLU A 425 -12.20 20.14 -3.30
N ILE A 426 -11.47 19.35 -2.50
CA ILE A 426 -10.07 18.94 -2.74
C ILE A 426 -9.88 18.29 -4.12
N PHE A 427 -10.92 17.63 -4.66
CA PHE A 427 -10.90 17.04 -6.00
C PHE A 427 -11.54 17.95 -7.08
N ARG A 428 -12.01 19.17 -6.71
CA ARG A 428 -12.66 20.12 -7.61
C ARG A 428 -11.89 21.41 -7.87
N LEU A 429 -10.62 21.51 -7.43
CA LEU A 429 -9.82 22.74 -7.55
C LEU A 429 -9.44 23.14 -8.99
N HIS A 430 -10.09 22.59 -10.03
CA HIS A 430 -9.75 22.90 -11.43
C HIS A 430 -10.88 23.56 -12.25
N ASP A 431 -12.00 23.98 -11.67
CA ASP A 431 -13.08 24.63 -12.43
C ASP A 431 -13.26 26.14 -12.13
N ARG A 432 -12.23 26.85 -11.73
CA ARG A 432 -12.27 28.32 -11.67
C ARG A 432 -11.15 28.92 -12.52
N HIS A 433 -11.40 28.98 -13.81
CA HIS A 433 -10.90 30.02 -14.69
C HIS A 433 -12.11 30.78 -15.27
N ASP A 434 -12.40 31.93 -14.64
CA ASP A 434 -12.94 33.12 -15.32
C ASP A 434 -11.84 34.18 -15.34
#